data_24d3fb22395658fc37abb841b0ea56ed
#
_entry.id   24d3fb22395658fc37abb841b0ea56ed
#
_cell.length_a   1.000
_cell.length_b   1.000
_cell.length_c   1.000
_cell.angle_alpha   90.00
_cell.angle_beta   90.00
_cell.angle_gamma   90.00
#
_symmetry.space_group_name_H-M   'P 1'
#
loop_
_entity.id
_entity.type
_entity.pdbx_description
1 polymer ?
#
loop_
_entity_poly.entity_id
_entity_poly.type
_entity_poly.pdbx_seq_one_letter_code
_entity_poly.pdbx_strand_id
1 'polypeptide(L)'
;GEVTAYCLAVPYLRQGDYPSAENYSKGVQLLYEQLFNEVKEKGLPVIAMGHLQATGSEISEDDRSERTVIGGLECVSPDAFDEAIAYTALGHLHRSQRVSHRENVRYSGTPMPMSFAERNNASGVVMITISAEGTGIERLAFEPLAGVMSIPRQARPLEEVLQAIGDLPDGDVTLRSPYLEIKILMTEPEPSYKYKIEEALKGKAVRLARIAAMLPQKKASGIVATSYEELQTI
;
A
#
# COMPACT_ATOMS: atom_id res chain seq x y z
N GLY A 1 -30.09 12.15 18.70
CA GLY A 1 -29.92 10.71 18.94
C GLY A 1 -29.09 10.49 20.17
N GLU A 2 -29.15 9.31 20.75
CA GLU A 2 -28.36 8.89 21.89
C GLU A 2 -26.90 8.59 21.39
N VAL A 3 -25.90 8.97 22.21
CA VAL A 3 -24.49 8.64 21.91
C VAL A 3 -24.25 7.21 22.34
N THR A 4 -23.78 6.37 21.41
CA THR A 4 -23.56 4.93 21.65
C THR A 4 -22.07 4.54 21.61
N ALA A 5 -21.20 5.39 21.10
CA ALA A 5 -19.74 5.22 21.06
C ALA A 5 -19.04 6.56 20.85
N TYR A 6 -17.76 6.63 21.18
CA TYR A 6 -16.88 7.76 20.87
C TYR A 6 -15.89 7.37 19.77
N CYS A 7 -15.61 8.30 18.87
CA CYS A 7 -14.62 8.11 17.82
C CYS A 7 -13.51 9.16 17.93
N LEU A 8 -12.27 8.71 18.14
CA LEU A 8 -11.07 9.53 18.08
C LEU A 8 -10.66 9.65 16.62
N ALA A 9 -11.24 10.60 15.89
CA ALA A 9 -11.03 10.78 14.46
C ALA A 9 -9.77 11.62 14.18
N VAL A 10 -8.61 10.97 14.14
CA VAL A 10 -7.31 11.62 13.91
C VAL A 10 -6.96 11.53 12.41
N PRO A 11 -6.77 12.68 11.74
CA PRO A 11 -6.38 12.71 10.33
C PRO A 11 -4.89 12.38 10.15
N TYR A 12 -4.40 12.44 8.91
CA TYR A 12 -2.96 12.43 8.65
C TYR A 12 -2.28 13.59 9.39
N LEU A 13 -1.26 13.28 10.17
CA LEU A 13 -0.54 14.24 11.00
C LEU A 13 0.77 14.68 10.34
N ARG A 14 0.97 16.00 10.25
CA ARG A 14 2.23 16.62 9.87
C ARG A 14 3.04 16.97 11.12
N GLN A 15 4.29 17.32 10.93
CA GLN A 15 5.09 17.90 12.00
C GLN A 15 4.41 19.18 12.51
N GLY A 16 4.14 19.23 13.83
CA GLY A 16 3.42 20.32 14.47
C GLY A 16 1.93 20.08 14.73
N ASP A 17 1.34 19.04 14.15
CA ASP A 17 -0.07 18.69 14.38
C ASP A 17 -0.27 17.83 15.65
N TYR A 18 0.78 17.51 16.38
CA TYR A 18 0.78 16.70 17.60
C TYR A 18 1.62 17.37 18.70
N PRO A 19 1.42 16.99 19.99
CA PRO A 19 2.18 17.55 21.11
C PRO A 19 3.70 17.41 20.92
N SER A 20 4.45 18.42 21.36
CA SER A 20 5.92 18.38 21.31
C SER A 20 6.45 17.18 22.11
N ALA A 21 7.30 16.36 21.48
CA ALA A 21 7.86 15.15 22.06
C ALA A 21 9.26 14.88 21.48
N GLU A 22 9.93 13.85 21.98
CA GLU A 22 11.27 13.43 21.55
C GLU A 22 11.32 13.07 20.05
N ASN A 23 10.24 12.46 19.55
CA ASN A 23 10.10 12.02 18.18
C ASN A 23 8.63 11.97 17.74
N TYR A 24 8.40 11.69 16.46
CA TYR A 24 7.07 11.59 15.87
C TYR A 24 6.18 10.57 16.58
N SER A 25 6.69 9.33 16.78
CA SER A 25 5.93 8.26 17.41
C SER A 25 5.43 8.64 18.80
N LYS A 26 6.29 9.28 19.60
CA LYS A 26 5.93 9.73 20.95
C LYS A 26 4.92 10.88 20.92
N GLY A 27 5.05 11.80 19.97
CA GLY A 27 4.08 12.88 19.79
C GLY A 27 2.69 12.37 19.41
N VAL A 28 2.63 11.39 18.51
CA VAL A 28 1.37 10.72 18.12
C VAL A 28 0.77 9.96 19.31
N GLN A 29 1.59 9.22 20.06
CA GLN A 29 1.15 8.56 21.28
C GLN A 29 0.50 9.52 22.26
N LEU A 30 1.17 10.63 22.57
CA LEU A 30 0.63 11.65 23.49
C LEU A 30 -0.71 12.23 23.01
N LEU A 31 -0.86 12.43 21.69
CA LEU A 31 -2.13 12.89 21.12
C LEU A 31 -3.25 11.89 21.37
N TYR A 32 -3.05 10.60 21.08
CA TYR A 32 -4.06 9.57 21.32
C TYR A 32 -4.36 9.39 22.81
N GLU A 33 -3.35 9.46 23.69
CA GLU A 33 -3.54 9.43 25.14
C GLU A 33 -4.41 10.61 25.62
N GLN A 34 -4.15 11.82 25.14
CA GLN A 34 -4.96 12.99 25.49
C GLN A 34 -6.41 12.82 25.04
N LEU A 35 -6.65 12.44 23.78
CA LEU A 35 -7.98 12.25 23.24
C LEU A 35 -8.73 11.12 23.96
N PHE A 36 -8.05 10.01 24.27
CA PHE A 36 -8.65 8.89 24.99
C PHE A 36 -9.03 9.28 26.42
N ASN A 37 -8.19 10.03 27.11
CA ASN A 37 -8.45 10.51 28.46
C ASN A 37 -9.72 11.39 28.57
N GLU A 38 -10.09 12.11 27.50
CA GLU A 38 -11.33 12.93 27.46
C GLU A 38 -12.61 12.09 27.49
N VAL A 39 -12.52 10.81 27.05
CA VAL A 39 -13.72 9.98 26.84
C VAL A 39 -13.74 8.67 27.63
N LYS A 40 -12.62 8.16 28.14
CA LYS A 40 -12.50 6.85 28.77
C LYS A 40 -13.46 6.64 29.97
N GLU A 41 -13.68 7.69 30.75
CA GLU A 41 -14.55 7.64 31.94
C GLU A 41 -16.06 7.74 31.61
N LYS A 42 -16.42 7.90 30.34
CA LYS A 42 -17.82 8.08 29.93
C LYS A 42 -18.58 6.75 29.77
N GLY A 43 -17.92 5.60 29.97
CA GLY A 43 -18.55 4.29 29.99
C GLY A 43 -19.08 3.79 28.64
N LEU A 44 -18.67 4.39 27.52
CA LEU A 44 -19.06 3.98 26.19
C LEU A 44 -17.83 3.46 25.40
N PRO A 45 -18.05 2.56 24.45
CA PRO A 45 -16.96 2.08 23.57
C PRO A 45 -16.24 3.22 22.88
N VAL A 46 -14.90 3.11 22.75
CA VAL A 46 -14.08 4.08 22.03
C VAL A 46 -13.48 3.41 20.80
N ILE A 47 -13.62 4.06 19.66
CA ILE A 47 -12.99 3.69 18.39
C ILE A 47 -11.94 4.75 18.09
N ALA A 48 -10.74 4.35 17.63
CA ALA A 48 -9.76 5.25 17.11
C ALA A 48 -9.62 5.12 15.57
N MET A 49 -9.30 6.22 14.93
CA MET A 49 -8.95 6.27 13.51
C MET A 49 -7.62 6.99 13.35
N GLY A 50 -6.82 6.59 12.38
CA GLY A 50 -5.56 7.26 12.05
C GLY A 50 -5.08 6.97 10.64
N HIS A 51 -4.26 7.88 10.09
CA HIS A 51 -3.59 7.68 8.80
C HIS A 51 -2.08 7.79 8.99
N LEU A 52 -1.44 6.67 9.26
CA LEU A 52 -0.03 6.59 9.65
C LEU A 52 0.56 5.20 9.36
N GLN A 53 1.88 5.10 9.38
CA GLN A 53 2.59 3.82 9.33
C GLN A 53 2.86 3.33 10.76
N ALA A 54 2.37 2.15 11.10
CA ALA A 54 2.62 1.53 12.40
C ALA A 54 3.76 0.50 12.32
N THR A 55 4.59 0.45 13.37
CA THR A 55 5.63 -0.58 13.53
C THR A 55 5.00 -1.96 13.62
N GLY A 56 5.65 -2.98 13.02
CA GLY A 56 5.14 -4.35 12.99
C GLY A 56 4.06 -4.59 11.93
N SER A 57 3.90 -3.63 10.99
CA SER A 57 3.16 -3.83 9.76
C SER A 57 4.01 -4.55 8.72
N GLU A 58 3.37 -5.42 7.93
CA GLU A 58 4.03 -6.08 6.80
C GLU A 58 4.08 -5.11 5.61
N ILE A 59 5.28 -4.80 5.17
CA ILE A 59 5.54 -4.00 3.96
C ILE A 59 6.17 -4.95 2.96
N SER A 60 5.51 -5.20 1.82
CA SER A 60 6.11 -5.96 0.73
C SER A 60 7.08 -5.09 -0.06
N GLU A 61 8.07 -5.72 -0.72
CA GLU A 61 8.97 -4.99 -1.64
C GLU A 61 8.21 -4.36 -2.81
N ASP A 62 7.07 -4.92 -3.18
CA ASP A 62 6.18 -4.40 -4.20
C ASP A 62 5.37 -3.18 -3.71
N ASP A 63 5.16 -3.02 -2.39
CA ASP A 63 4.47 -1.87 -1.78
C ASP A 63 5.35 -0.60 -1.73
N ARG A 64 6.56 -0.64 -2.29
CA ARG A 64 7.46 0.54 -2.40
C ARG A 64 6.89 1.69 -3.22
N SER A 65 5.77 1.51 -3.88
CA SER A 65 5.00 2.61 -4.48
C SER A 65 4.42 3.56 -3.42
N GLU A 66 4.16 3.07 -2.23
CA GLU A 66 3.93 3.88 -1.05
C GLU A 66 5.29 4.30 -0.52
N ARG A 67 5.62 5.57 -0.74
CA ARG A 67 6.89 6.13 -0.30
C ARG A 67 7.04 5.91 1.20
N THR A 68 7.83 4.93 1.57
CA THR A 68 8.10 4.53 2.95
C THR A 68 8.73 5.68 3.77
N VAL A 69 9.22 6.70 3.09
CA VAL A 69 9.78 7.92 3.70
C VAL A 69 9.61 9.11 2.76
N ILE A 70 8.51 9.86 2.87
CA ILE A 70 8.54 11.26 2.46
C ILE A 70 8.64 12.07 3.75
N GLY A 71 9.81 12.65 3.99
CA GLY A 71 10.03 13.59 5.10
C GLY A 71 10.39 12.97 6.44
N GLY A 72 10.91 11.72 6.48
CA GLY A 72 11.47 11.17 7.74
C GLY A 72 10.41 10.86 8.80
N LEU A 73 9.15 10.61 8.44
CA LEU A 73 8.14 10.19 9.40
C LEU A 73 8.50 8.79 9.88
N GLU A 74 8.80 8.70 11.17
CA GLU A 74 9.07 7.44 11.84
C GLU A 74 7.79 6.62 11.96
N CYS A 75 7.93 5.28 12.03
CA CYS A 75 6.80 4.41 12.33
C CYS A 75 6.27 4.68 13.74
N VAL A 76 4.97 4.63 13.90
CA VAL A 76 4.29 4.76 15.21
C VAL A 76 4.23 3.40 15.89
N SER A 77 4.63 3.31 17.16
CA SER A 77 4.40 2.10 17.94
C SER A 77 2.90 1.81 18.09
N PRO A 78 2.44 0.55 17.93
CA PRO A 78 1.06 0.19 18.23
C PRO A 78 0.68 0.44 19.69
N ASP A 79 1.63 0.61 20.61
CA ASP A 79 1.39 1.01 22.01
C ASP A 79 0.87 2.46 22.13
N ALA A 80 0.89 3.23 21.05
CA ALA A 80 0.22 4.53 20.99
C ALA A 80 -1.31 4.41 21.15
N PHE A 81 -1.87 3.22 20.90
CA PHE A 81 -3.30 2.96 21.02
C PHE A 81 -3.56 2.17 22.29
N ASP A 82 -4.24 2.80 23.25
CA ASP A 82 -4.61 2.16 24.53
C ASP A 82 -5.36 0.84 24.30
N GLU A 83 -5.11 -0.15 25.13
CA GLU A 83 -5.72 -1.48 25.02
C GLU A 83 -7.24 -1.46 25.24
N ALA A 84 -7.76 -0.47 25.97
CA ALA A 84 -9.18 -0.28 26.19
C ALA A 84 -9.92 0.33 24.97
N ILE A 85 -9.19 0.75 23.92
CA ILE A 85 -9.81 1.14 22.66
C ILE A 85 -10.37 -0.11 21.97
N ALA A 86 -11.68 -0.12 21.75
CA ALA A 86 -12.40 -1.27 21.20
C ALA A 86 -11.90 -1.65 19.78
N TYR A 87 -11.56 -0.64 18.96
CA TYR A 87 -11.03 -0.85 17.63
C TYR A 87 -10.24 0.37 17.14
N THR A 88 -9.11 0.13 16.49
CA THR A 88 -8.30 1.17 15.82
C THR A 88 -8.25 0.92 14.32
N ALA A 89 -8.90 1.79 13.56
CA ALA A 89 -8.93 1.78 12.10
C ALA A 89 -7.78 2.60 11.53
N LEU A 90 -6.81 1.95 10.90
CA LEU A 90 -5.68 2.61 10.28
C LEU A 90 -5.83 2.67 8.76
N GLY A 91 -5.50 3.82 8.18
CA GLY A 91 -5.22 4.04 6.78
C GLY A 91 -3.72 4.23 6.55
N HIS A 92 -3.29 4.32 5.32
CA HIS A 92 -1.95 4.48 4.78
C HIS A 92 -1.47 3.22 4.06
N LEU A 93 -1.40 2.07 4.70
CA LEU A 93 -1.01 0.82 4.04
C LEU A 93 -2.21 0.22 3.29
N HIS A 94 -2.01 -0.05 1.99
CA HIS A 94 -3.06 -0.53 1.09
C HIS A 94 -3.32 -2.04 1.22
N ARG A 95 -2.45 -2.77 1.89
CA ARG A 95 -2.66 -4.17 2.21
C ARG A 95 -3.43 -4.34 3.52
N SER A 96 -4.56 -5.05 3.47
CA SER A 96 -5.34 -5.37 4.66
C SER A 96 -4.53 -6.26 5.61
N GLN A 97 -4.32 -5.81 6.86
CA GLN A 97 -3.49 -6.51 7.83
C GLN A 97 -3.75 -6.06 9.27
N ARG A 98 -3.36 -6.91 10.21
CA ARG A 98 -3.26 -6.57 11.64
C ARG A 98 -1.89 -5.92 11.92
N VAL A 99 -1.82 -5.11 12.95
CA VAL A 99 -0.57 -4.52 13.42
C VAL A 99 -0.10 -5.26 14.66
N SER A 100 1.15 -5.75 14.65
CA SER A 100 1.80 -6.42 15.79
C SER A 100 0.91 -7.49 16.46
N HIS A 101 0.20 -8.28 15.66
CA HIS A 101 -0.75 -9.32 16.11
C HIS A 101 -1.96 -8.83 16.94
N ARG A 102 -2.17 -7.51 17.08
CA ARG A 102 -3.37 -6.97 17.74
C ARG A 102 -4.58 -7.09 16.83
N GLU A 103 -5.59 -7.85 17.28
CA GLU A 103 -6.82 -8.07 16.51
C GLU A 103 -7.60 -6.79 16.28
N ASN A 104 -7.56 -5.88 17.23
CA ASN A 104 -8.31 -4.63 17.22
C ASN A 104 -7.54 -3.44 16.60
N VAL A 105 -6.30 -3.61 16.12
CA VAL A 105 -5.54 -2.56 15.42
C VAL A 105 -5.23 -3.02 13.99
N ARG A 106 -5.91 -2.42 13.00
CA ARG A 106 -5.89 -2.93 11.64
C ARG A 106 -5.84 -1.85 10.58
N TYR A 107 -5.19 -2.21 9.46
CA TYR A 107 -5.42 -1.59 8.17
C TYR A 107 -6.51 -2.35 7.43
N SER A 108 -7.52 -1.66 6.95
CA SER A 108 -8.56 -2.28 6.10
C SER A 108 -8.04 -2.63 4.70
N GLY A 109 -6.97 -1.97 4.28
CA GLY A 109 -6.48 -2.00 2.91
C GLY A 109 -7.26 -1.06 2.00
N THR A 110 -7.10 -1.23 0.69
CA THR A 110 -7.80 -0.45 -0.32
C THR A 110 -9.02 -1.18 -0.88
N PRO A 111 -10.10 -0.46 -1.22
CA PRO A 111 -11.27 -1.07 -1.86
C PRO A 111 -11.01 -1.46 -3.31
N MET A 112 -9.99 -0.91 -3.94
CA MET A 112 -9.55 -1.23 -5.29
C MET A 112 -8.03 -1.06 -5.37
N PRO A 113 -7.33 -1.79 -6.27
CA PRO A 113 -5.90 -1.59 -6.47
C PRO A 113 -5.62 -0.19 -7.03
N MET A 114 -4.70 0.52 -6.41
CA MET A 114 -4.24 1.86 -6.78
C MET A 114 -2.97 1.83 -7.64
N SER A 115 -2.30 0.68 -7.66
CA SER A 115 -1.06 0.46 -8.42
C SER A 115 -0.95 -0.99 -8.91
N PHE A 116 -0.04 -1.24 -9.87
CA PHE A 116 0.25 -2.60 -10.36
C PHE A 116 0.98 -3.47 -9.32
N ALA A 117 1.59 -2.87 -8.31
CA ALA A 117 2.17 -3.59 -7.17
C ALA A 117 1.08 -4.31 -6.35
N GLU A 118 -0.11 -3.71 -6.29
CA GLU A 118 -1.24 -4.19 -5.50
C GLU A 118 -2.11 -5.25 -6.20
N ARG A 119 -1.71 -5.72 -7.38
CA ARG A 119 -2.47 -6.69 -8.19
C ARG A 119 -2.87 -7.97 -7.46
N ASN A 120 -2.16 -8.31 -6.38
CA ASN A 120 -2.42 -9.49 -5.54
C ASN A 120 -3.11 -9.13 -4.22
N ASN A 121 -3.34 -7.84 -3.94
CA ASN A 121 -4.03 -7.43 -2.73
C ASN A 121 -5.52 -7.75 -2.86
N ALA A 122 -6.05 -8.38 -1.84
CA ALA A 122 -7.48 -8.64 -1.80
C ALA A 122 -8.22 -7.33 -1.44
N SER A 123 -9.15 -6.90 -2.29
CA SER A 123 -10.01 -5.74 -2.03
C SER A 123 -11.07 -6.06 -0.97
N GLY A 124 -11.46 -5.07 -0.19
CA GLY A 124 -12.48 -5.25 0.85
C GLY A 124 -12.50 -4.11 1.85
N VAL A 125 -13.35 -4.27 2.83
CA VAL A 125 -13.47 -3.38 4.02
C VAL A 125 -13.50 -4.22 5.28
N VAL A 126 -13.27 -3.60 6.42
CA VAL A 126 -13.47 -4.22 7.73
C VAL A 126 -14.76 -3.69 8.32
N MET A 127 -15.68 -4.61 8.63
CA MET A 127 -16.87 -4.32 9.41
C MET A 127 -16.59 -4.61 10.87
N ILE A 128 -16.97 -3.70 11.74
CA ILE A 128 -16.91 -3.88 13.19
C ILE A 128 -18.31 -3.87 13.78
N THR A 129 -18.57 -4.75 14.74
CA THR A 129 -19.81 -4.80 15.50
C THR A 129 -19.46 -4.69 16.97
N ILE A 130 -19.95 -3.67 17.66
CA ILE A 130 -19.71 -3.46 19.08
C ILE A 130 -20.99 -3.79 19.83
N SER A 131 -20.90 -4.71 20.79
CA SER A 131 -22.02 -5.14 21.62
C SER A 131 -21.57 -5.30 23.08
N ALA A 132 -22.48 -5.67 23.95
CA ALA A 132 -22.18 -5.96 25.35
C ALA A 132 -21.25 -7.18 25.52
N GLU A 133 -21.24 -8.10 24.54
CA GLU A 133 -20.39 -9.29 24.52
C GLU A 133 -18.96 -8.99 24.00
N GLY A 134 -18.74 -7.81 23.45
CA GLY A 134 -17.42 -7.37 22.92
C GLY A 134 -17.47 -6.83 21.50
N THR A 135 -16.28 -6.78 20.86
CA THR A 135 -16.09 -6.25 19.50
C THR A 135 -15.91 -7.40 18.51
N GLY A 136 -16.89 -7.58 17.63
CA GLY A 136 -16.79 -8.45 16.46
C GLY A 136 -16.07 -7.73 15.32
N ILE A 137 -15.14 -8.41 14.64
CA ILE A 137 -14.35 -7.86 13.54
C ILE A 137 -14.43 -8.82 12.37
N GLU A 138 -15.01 -8.37 11.28
CA GLU A 138 -15.19 -9.17 10.06
C GLU A 138 -14.64 -8.44 8.85
N ARG A 139 -13.90 -9.17 8.01
CA ARG A 139 -13.45 -8.66 6.73
C ARG A 139 -14.45 -9.00 5.63
N LEU A 140 -15.05 -7.99 5.04
CA LEU A 140 -15.94 -8.13 3.89
C LEU A 140 -15.11 -7.94 2.62
N ALA A 141 -14.82 -9.06 1.94
CA ALA A 141 -14.11 -9.05 0.66
C ALA A 141 -15.08 -8.77 -0.49
N PHE A 142 -14.62 -8.07 -1.52
CA PHE A 142 -15.36 -7.87 -2.76
C PHE A 142 -14.39 -7.78 -3.96
N GLU A 143 -14.90 -8.03 -5.14
CA GLU A 143 -14.14 -7.84 -6.36
C GLU A 143 -14.25 -6.38 -6.85
N PRO A 144 -13.12 -5.71 -7.14
CA PRO A 144 -13.15 -4.38 -7.70
C PRO A 144 -13.77 -4.40 -9.10
N LEU A 145 -14.40 -3.28 -9.49
CA LEU A 145 -15.05 -3.16 -10.81
C LEU A 145 -14.08 -3.45 -11.96
N ALA A 146 -12.85 -2.99 -11.84
CA ALA A 146 -11.75 -3.30 -12.74
C ALA A 146 -10.48 -3.59 -11.93
N GLY A 147 -9.81 -4.68 -12.27
CA GLY A 147 -8.53 -5.05 -11.67
C GLY A 147 -7.34 -4.41 -12.37
N VAL A 148 -6.15 -4.72 -11.88
CA VAL A 148 -4.87 -4.41 -12.53
C VAL A 148 -4.12 -5.71 -12.82
N MET A 149 -3.40 -5.75 -13.92
CA MET A 149 -2.59 -6.89 -14.30
C MET A 149 -1.27 -6.47 -14.93
N SER A 150 -0.22 -7.26 -14.73
CA SER A 150 1.08 -7.03 -15.35
C SER A 150 1.46 -8.24 -16.19
N ILE A 151 1.78 -8.04 -17.45
CA ILE A 151 2.25 -9.08 -18.36
C ILE A 151 3.52 -8.63 -19.11
N PRO A 152 4.43 -9.57 -19.29
CA PRO A 152 4.60 -10.75 -18.45
C PRO A 152 4.84 -10.36 -16.98
N ARG A 153 4.74 -11.31 -16.04
CA ARG A 153 4.95 -11.00 -14.59
C ARG A 153 6.32 -10.40 -14.32
N GLN A 154 7.34 -10.88 -15.03
CA GLN A 154 8.70 -10.34 -15.04
C GLN A 154 9.01 -9.80 -16.42
N ALA A 155 9.85 -8.77 -16.53
CA ALA A 155 10.24 -8.21 -17.82
C ALA A 155 10.87 -9.27 -18.73
N ARG A 156 10.39 -9.35 -19.98
CA ARG A 156 10.83 -10.28 -21.01
C ARG A 156 11.13 -9.54 -22.31
N PRO A 157 11.90 -10.16 -23.22
CA PRO A 157 12.11 -9.63 -24.58
C PRO A 157 10.80 -9.37 -25.31
N LEU A 158 10.83 -8.46 -26.29
CA LEU A 158 9.62 -8.03 -27.02
C LEU A 158 8.81 -9.18 -27.62
N GLU A 159 9.48 -10.18 -28.18
CA GLU A 159 8.80 -11.33 -28.81
C GLU A 159 7.96 -12.13 -27.80
N GLU A 160 8.51 -12.39 -26.62
CA GLU A 160 7.76 -13.05 -25.53
C GLU A 160 6.59 -12.19 -25.01
N VAL A 161 6.80 -10.86 -24.97
CA VAL A 161 5.74 -9.90 -24.63
C VAL A 161 4.61 -9.96 -25.64
N LEU A 162 4.91 -9.94 -26.94
CA LEU A 162 3.90 -10.02 -28.00
C LEU A 162 3.13 -11.36 -27.96
N GLN A 163 3.81 -12.46 -27.67
CA GLN A 163 3.17 -13.74 -27.46
C GLN A 163 2.20 -13.70 -26.24
N ALA A 164 2.65 -13.16 -25.10
CA ALA A 164 1.81 -13.03 -23.92
C ALA A 164 0.59 -12.11 -24.14
N ILE A 165 0.72 -11.10 -25.01
CA ILE A 165 -0.43 -10.27 -25.43
C ILE A 165 -1.40 -11.11 -26.28
N GLY A 166 -0.89 -12.00 -27.15
CA GLY A 166 -1.71 -12.91 -27.94
C GLY A 166 -2.66 -13.76 -27.10
N ASP A 167 -2.21 -14.17 -25.92
CA ASP A 167 -2.99 -15.01 -24.98
C ASP A 167 -4.07 -14.23 -24.20
N LEU A 168 -4.11 -12.89 -24.32
CA LEU A 168 -5.16 -12.09 -23.69
C LEU A 168 -6.52 -12.30 -24.36
N PRO A 169 -7.62 -12.19 -23.60
CA PRO A 169 -8.95 -12.35 -24.14
C PRO A 169 -9.27 -11.28 -25.20
N ASP A 170 -9.85 -11.72 -26.31
CA ASP A 170 -10.37 -10.83 -27.34
C ASP A 170 -11.71 -10.22 -26.90
N GLY A 171 -12.00 -9.01 -27.37
CA GLY A 171 -13.26 -8.32 -27.12
C GLY A 171 -13.13 -6.82 -26.97
N ASP A 172 -14.27 -6.18 -26.80
CA ASP A 172 -14.35 -4.72 -26.57
C ASP A 172 -13.91 -4.35 -25.17
N VAL A 173 -13.29 -3.17 -25.05
CA VAL A 173 -12.97 -2.59 -23.76
C VAL A 173 -14.22 -2.11 -23.06
N THR A 174 -14.47 -2.62 -21.85
CA THR A 174 -15.62 -2.26 -21.00
C THR A 174 -15.17 -1.60 -19.69
N LEU A 175 -16.11 -1.17 -18.85
CA LEU A 175 -15.80 -0.66 -17.52
C LEU A 175 -15.14 -1.73 -16.60
N ARG A 176 -15.34 -2.99 -16.90
CA ARG A 176 -14.74 -4.13 -16.16
C ARG A 176 -13.41 -4.61 -16.72
N SER A 177 -13.01 -4.12 -17.89
CA SER A 177 -11.72 -4.50 -18.48
C SER A 177 -10.56 -4.07 -17.57
N PRO A 178 -9.61 -4.95 -17.25
CA PRO A 178 -8.51 -4.64 -16.34
C PRO A 178 -7.55 -3.62 -16.96
N TYR A 179 -6.91 -2.85 -16.11
CA TYR A 179 -5.76 -2.03 -16.48
C TYR A 179 -4.52 -2.90 -16.63
N LEU A 180 -3.79 -2.70 -17.73
CA LEU A 180 -2.65 -3.52 -18.12
C LEU A 180 -1.33 -2.74 -18.02
N GLU A 181 -0.37 -3.32 -17.31
CA GLU A 181 1.03 -2.97 -17.40
C GLU A 181 1.78 -4.00 -18.24
N ILE A 182 2.51 -3.53 -19.26
CA ILE A 182 3.44 -4.36 -20.04
C ILE A 182 4.84 -4.17 -19.49
N LYS A 183 5.54 -5.28 -19.19
CA LYS A 183 6.94 -5.27 -18.73
C LYS A 183 7.84 -5.83 -19.80
N ILE A 184 8.67 -4.96 -20.40
CA ILE A 184 9.59 -5.33 -21.48
C ILE A 184 11.04 -5.21 -21.02
N LEU A 185 11.86 -6.23 -21.33
CA LEU A 185 13.31 -6.20 -21.18
C LEU A 185 13.94 -5.74 -22.50
N MET A 186 14.57 -4.59 -22.48
CA MET A 186 15.24 -3.98 -23.63
C MET A 186 16.73 -4.34 -23.61
N THR A 187 17.13 -5.37 -24.33
CA THR A 187 18.55 -5.74 -24.51
C THR A 187 19.26 -4.88 -25.54
N GLU A 188 18.50 -4.41 -26.54
CA GLU A 188 18.95 -3.53 -27.62
C GLU A 188 17.92 -2.43 -27.84
N PRO A 189 18.33 -1.28 -28.42
CA PRO A 189 17.37 -0.23 -28.79
C PRO A 189 16.38 -0.73 -29.83
N GLU A 190 15.11 -0.73 -29.51
CA GLU A 190 14.01 -1.07 -30.41
C GLU A 190 12.99 0.09 -30.43
N PRO A 191 13.18 1.10 -31.29
CA PRO A 191 12.33 2.29 -31.29
C PRO A 191 10.85 2.02 -31.55
N SER A 192 10.52 0.92 -32.23
CA SER A 192 9.16 0.57 -32.63
C SER A 192 8.41 -0.28 -31.58
N TYR A 193 9.01 -0.61 -30.44
CA TYR A 193 8.39 -1.51 -29.46
C TYR A 193 7.00 -1.07 -28.99
N LYS A 194 6.81 0.23 -28.78
CA LYS A 194 5.49 0.78 -28.38
C LYS A 194 4.44 0.52 -29.44
N TYR A 195 4.75 0.84 -30.69
CA TYR A 195 3.84 0.61 -31.81
C TYR A 195 3.48 -0.87 -31.95
N LYS A 196 4.48 -1.77 -31.89
CA LYS A 196 4.25 -3.22 -31.96
C LYS A 196 3.32 -3.73 -30.85
N ILE A 197 3.51 -3.23 -29.61
CA ILE A 197 2.65 -3.57 -28.46
C ILE A 197 1.23 -3.05 -28.67
N GLU A 198 1.07 -1.79 -29.10
CA GLU A 198 -0.24 -1.18 -29.34
C GLU A 198 -1.00 -1.89 -30.46
N GLU A 199 -0.33 -2.28 -31.55
CA GLU A 199 -0.92 -3.09 -32.61
C GLU A 199 -1.37 -4.46 -32.13
N ALA A 200 -0.54 -5.14 -31.32
CA ALA A 200 -0.88 -6.45 -30.78
C ALA A 200 -2.06 -6.39 -29.78
N LEU A 201 -2.28 -5.25 -29.15
CA LEU A 201 -3.39 -5.05 -28.21
C LEU A 201 -4.73 -4.69 -28.88
N LYS A 202 -4.75 -4.44 -30.21
CA LYS A 202 -6.00 -4.16 -30.92
C LYS A 202 -6.96 -5.34 -30.82
N GLY A 203 -8.18 -5.07 -30.38
CA GLY A 203 -9.22 -6.10 -30.18
C GLY A 203 -9.06 -6.93 -28.92
N LYS A 204 -8.16 -6.57 -28.01
CA LYS A 204 -8.03 -7.21 -26.69
C LYS A 204 -8.86 -6.50 -25.63
N ALA A 205 -9.56 -7.26 -24.78
CA ALA A 205 -10.46 -6.74 -23.75
C ALA A 205 -9.73 -6.17 -22.51
N VAL A 206 -8.66 -5.39 -22.71
CA VAL A 206 -7.82 -4.79 -21.67
C VAL A 206 -7.56 -3.30 -21.92
N ARG A 207 -7.17 -2.56 -20.91
CA ARG A 207 -6.80 -1.14 -21.00
C ARG A 207 -5.32 -0.98 -20.77
N LEU A 208 -4.54 -0.71 -21.82
CA LEU A 208 -3.13 -0.39 -21.65
C LEU A 208 -2.97 0.90 -20.82
N ALA A 209 -2.35 0.78 -19.66
CA ALA A 209 -2.07 1.90 -18.77
C ALA A 209 -0.57 2.26 -18.72
N ARG A 210 0.31 1.27 -18.89
CA ARG A 210 1.76 1.49 -18.76
C ARG A 210 2.55 0.49 -19.56
N ILE A 211 3.65 0.96 -20.17
CA ILE A 211 4.73 0.12 -20.69
C ILE A 211 5.99 0.44 -19.88
N ALA A 212 6.44 -0.53 -19.08
CA ALA A 212 7.64 -0.44 -18.27
C ALA A 212 8.81 -1.11 -19.03
N ALA A 213 9.66 -0.30 -19.66
CA ALA A 213 10.88 -0.78 -20.31
C ALA A 213 12.01 -0.84 -19.27
N MET A 214 12.61 -2.02 -19.13
CA MET A 214 13.72 -2.27 -18.24
C MET A 214 14.97 -2.59 -19.06
N LEU A 215 16.11 -2.03 -18.65
CA LEU A 215 17.41 -2.40 -19.20
C LEU A 215 17.97 -3.61 -18.44
N PRO A 216 18.76 -4.49 -19.08
CA PRO A 216 19.45 -5.56 -18.39
C PRO A 216 20.31 -4.97 -17.27
N GLN A 217 20.16 -5.44 -16.06
CA GLN A 217 21.10 -5.10 -14.99
C GLN A 217 22.46 -5.68 -15.38
N LYS A 218 23.46 -4.81 -15.66
CA LYS A 218 24.85 -5.25 -15.69
C LYS A 218 25.14 -5.81 -14.29
N LYS A 219 25.36 -7.13 -14.18
CA LYS A 219 25.99 -7.69 -12.98
C LYS A 219 27.24 -6.85 -12.77
N ALA A 220 27.31 -6.15 -11.65
CA ALA A 220 28.52 -5.47 -11.23
C ALA A 220 29.60 -6.58 -11.07
N SER A 221 30.43 -6.77 -12.08
CA SER A 221 31.68 -7.48 -11.96
C SER A 221 32.48 -6.70 -10.94
N GLY A 222 32.82 -7.32 -9.82
CA GLY A 222 33.39 -6.76 -8.61
C GLY A 222 34.42 -5.66 -8.86
N ILE A 223 33.95 -4.44 -8.72
CA ILE A 223 34.80 -3.32 -8.36
C ILE A 223 34.65 -3.26 -6.83
N VAL A 224 35.68 -3.77 -6.15
CA VAL A 224 35.93 -3.47 -4.75
C VAL A 224 35.91 -1.94 -4.67
N ALA A 225 34.99 -1.38 -3.90
CA ALA A 225 34.97 0.04 -3.60
C ALA A 225 36.27 0.34 -2.85
N THR A 226 37.24 0.90 -3.57
CA THR A 226 38.39 1.55 -2.95
C THR A 226 37.87 2.71 -2.13
N SER A 227 38.19 2.74 -0.85
CA SER A 227 37.78 3.80 0.05
C SER A 227 38.29 5.14 -0.47
N TYR A 228 37.57 6.22 -0.22
CA TYR A 228 37.91 7.59 -0.63
C TYR A 228 39.26 8.07 -0.12
N GLU A 229 39.89 7.35 0.80
CA GLU A 229 41.21 7.66 1.36
C GLU A 229 42.38 7.30 0.42
N GLU A 230 42.20 6.41 -0.56
CA GLU A 230 43.29 6.04 -1.50
C GLU A 230 43.43 6.99 -2.69
N LEU A 231 42.55 7.95 -2.86
CA LEU A 231 42.59 8.92 -3.98
C LEU A 231 43.33 10.24 -3.64
N GLN A 232 43.87 10.38 -2.43
CA GLN A 232 44.62 11.60 -2.04
C GLN A 232 46.14 11.47 -2.07
N THR A 233 46.66 10.38 -2.64
CA THR A 233 48.11 10.19 -2.74
C THR A 233 48.54 9.90 -4.19
N ILE A 234 48.38 10.88 -5.06
CA ILE A 234 49.16 11.06 -6.31
C ILE A 234 49.34 12.56 -6.58
#